data_092ae5ef3a280e252c2d99fa33723a8e
#
_entry.id   092ae5ef3a280e252c2d99fa33723a8e
#
_cell.length_a   1.000
_cell.length_b   1.000
_cell.length_c   1.000
_cell.angle_alpha   90.00
_cell.angle_beta   90.00
_cell.angle_gamma   90.00
#
_symmetry.space_group_name_H-M   'P 1'
#
loop_
_entity.id
_entity.type
_entity.pdbx_description
1 polymer ?
#
loop_
_entity_poly.entity_id
_entity_poly.type
_entity_poly.pdbx_seq_one_letter_code
_entity_poly.pdbx_strand_id
1 'polypeptide(L)'
;TQANLDYLKIFAPVQAAEVNKADLQTAIESGAGLIEGAYDADKWEAFKEAYKVAVEVMNNADADQDAVEKAAAALNAAMEALGDPNVPEIGEAKGRVVHVESASVILEWDQVKGAASYLVKWNDQEVKTSDTRIRIEGLESGVTYDFNIFALNTKDVPSENAIEIHGITTTDVVKPGVVTEIKATPVDEDSAKLTWTAPADTDVASYNIYQNGVKIGDSKNTEFTMDKLEVGTVYEVRITAVDNAGNESIPA
;
A
#
# COMPACT_ATOMS: atom_id res chain seq x y z
N THR A 1 68.31 -66.78 -3.78
CA THR A 1 68.23 -65.38 -3.32
C THR A 1 67.19 -64.64 -4.12
N GLN A 2 66.06 -64.46 -3.50
CA GLN A 2 64.91 -63.80 -4.08
C GLN A 2 65.13 -62.27 -3.95
N ALA A 3 65.27 -61.62 -5.10
CA ALA A 3 65.39 -60.19 -5.15
C ALA A 3 64.08 -59.57 -4.76
N ASN A 4 64.11 -58.73 -3.73
CA ASN A 4 63.00 -57.84 -3.34
C ASN A 4 62.81 -56.85 -4.47
N LEU A 5 61.72 -56.96 -5.20
CA LEU A 5 61.27 -55.93 -6.10
C LEU A 5 60.47 -54.92 -5.27
N ASP A 6 61.16 -53.82 -4.88
CA ASP A 6 60.48 -52.64 -4.35
C ASP A 6 59.59 -52.07 -5.44
N TYR A 7 58.29 -52.14 -5.20
CA TYR A 7 57.30 -51.47 -6.03
C TYR A 7 57.45 -49.95 -5.88
N LEU A 8 58.11 -49.33 -6.85
CA LEU A 8 58.05 -47.88 -6.99
C LEU A 8 56.63 -47.47 -7.42
N LYS A 9 55.80 -47.03 -6.47
CA LYS A 9 54.55 -46.42 -6.81
C LYS A 9 54.83 -45.03 -7.41
N ILE A 10 54.85 -44.95 -8.72
CA ILE A 10 54.84 -43.67 -9.42
C ILE A 10 53.40 -43.18 -9.38
N PHE A 11 53.14 -42.20 -8.48
CA PHE A 11 51.93 -41.43 -8.62
C PHE A 11 52.09 -40.54 -9.85
N ALA A 12 51.26 -40.76 -10.86
CA ALA A 12 51.16 -39.78 -11.93
C ALA A 12 50.86 -38.41 -11.28
N PRO A 13 51.54 -37.34 -11.67
CA PRO A 13 51.19 -36.03 -11.16
C PRO A 13 49.70 -35.81 -11.42
N VAL A 14 48.95 -35.52 -10.35
CA VAL A 14 47.57 -35.07 -10.51
C VAL A 14 47.68 -33.78 -11.30
N GLN A 15 47.31 -33.81 -12.55
CA GLN A 15 47.25 -32.62 -13.37
C GLN A 15 46.26 -31.70 -12.66
N ALA A 16 46.77 -30.55 -12.11
CA ALA A 16 45.91 -29.58 -11.50
C ALA A 16 44.81 -29.24 -12.52
N ALA A 17 43.57 -29.34 -12.11
CA ALA A 17 42.46 -28.95 -12.97
C ALA A 17 42.69 -27.52 -13.43
N GLU A 18 42.59 -27.25 -14.72
CA GLU A 18 42.71 -25.88 -15.23
C GLU A 18 41.65 -24.99 -14.56
N VAL A 19 42.07 -23.86 -14.03
CA VAL A 19 41.16 -22.90 -13.40
C VAL A 19 40.26 -22.30 -14.48
N ASN A 20 38.96 -22.47 -14.33
CA ASN A 20 37.97 -21.89 -15.25
C ASN A 20 37.63 -20.47 -14.82
N LYS A 21 37.99 -19.48 -15.63
CA LYS A 21 37.74 -18.05 -15.40
C LYS A 21 36.59 -17.49 -16.23
N ALA A 22 35.80 -18.31 -16.95
CA ALA A 22 34.79 -17.86 -17.88
C ALA A 22 33.70 -17.01 -17.21
N ASP A 23 33.19 -17.43 -16.04
CA ASP A 23 32.14 -16.69 -15.32
C ASP A 23 32.66 -15.35 -14.80
N LEU A 24 33.90 -15.31 -14.30
CA LEU A 24 34.57 -14.09 -13.87
C LEU A 24 34.79 -13.12 -15.04
N GLN A 25 35.20 -13.65 -16.20
CA GLN A 25 35.31 -12.87 -17.43
C GLN A 25 33.99 -12.23 -17.83
N THR A 26 32.92 -13.01 -17.83
CA THR A 26 31.55 -12.54 -18.15
C THR A 26 31.09 -11.45 -17.20
N ALA A 27 31.33 -11.61 -15.90
CA ALA A 27 30.99 -10.60 -14.89
C ALA A 27 31.76 -9.30 -15.12
N ILE A 28 33.08 -9.36 -15.40
CA ILE A 28 33.91 -8.19 -15.70
C ILE A 28 33.42 -7.46 -16.96
N GLU A 29 33.13 -8.19 -18.03
CA GLU A 29 32.59 -7.62 -19.28
C GLU A 29 31.23 -6.93 -19.05
N SER A 30 30.36 -7.52 -18.25
CA SER A 30 29.06 -6.93 -17.87
C SER A 30 29.22 -5.65 -17.06
N GLY A 31 30.18 -5.60 -16.15
CA GLY A 31 30.46 -4.43 -15.31
C GLY A 31 31.16 -3.29 -16.06
N ALA A 32 31.93 -3.59 -17.10
CA ALA A 32 32.75 -2.60 -17.83
C ALA A 32 31.93 -1.50 -18.55
N GLY A 33 30.65 -1.77 -18.84
CA GLY A 33 29.74 -0.82 -19.52
C GLY A 33 28.96 0.09 -18.59
N LEU A 34 29.09 -0.05 -17.25
CA LEU A 34 28.33 0.73 -16.29
C LEU A 34 28.94 2.13 -16.12
N ILE A 35 28.08 3.15 -15.88
CA ILE A 35 28.46 4.56 -15.80
C ILE A 35 28.20 5.08 -14.39
N GLU A 36 29.26 5.59 -13.71
CA GLU A 36 29.24 6.06 -12.32
C GLU A 36 28.07 6.99 -11.98
N GLY A 37 27.83 8.01 -12.77
CA GLY A 37 26.78 9.01 -12.50
C GLY A 37 25.35 8.52 -12.66
N ALA A 38 25.14 7.25 -13.00
CA ALA A 38 23.81 6.64 -13.15
C ALA A 38 23.32 5.92 -11.90
N TYR A 39 24.16 5.77 -10.87
CA TYR A 39 23.89 4.97 -9.67
C TYR A 39 24.08 5.79 -8.39
N ASP A 40 23.58 5.25 -7.28
CA ASP A 40 23.85 5.77 -5.95
C ASP A 40 25.38 5.72 -5.64
N ALA A 41 25.92 6.78 -5.03
CA ALA A 41 27.37 6.94 -4.83
C ALA A 41 27.97 5.85 -3.93
N ASP A 42 27.28 5.47 -2.85
CA ASP A 42 27.79 4.47 -1.91
C ASP A 42 27.75 3.06 -2.54
N LYS A 43 26.68 2.75 -3.28
CA LYS A 43 26.55 1.49 -4.03
C LYS A 43 27.60 1.43 -5.14
N TRP A 44 27.87 2.55 -5.81
CA TRP A 44 28.90 2.64 -6.84
C TRP A 44 30.32 2.41 -6.30
N GLU A 45 30.65 2.93 -5.12
CA GLU A 45 31.95 2.65 -4.46
C GLU A 45 32.11 1.15 -4.15
N ALA A 46 31.05 0.50 -3.62
CA ALA A 46 31.08 -0.94 -3.37
C ALA A 46 31.28 -1.76 -4.66
N PHE A 47 30.61 -1.37 -5.75
CA PHE A 47 30.81 -1.97 -7.06
C PHE A 47 32.25 -1.78 -7.58
N LYS A 48 32.80 -0.58 -7.51
CA LYS A 48 34.20 -0.31 -7.95
C LYS A 48 35.20 -1.19 -7.23
N GLU A 49 35.06 -1.38 -5.92
CA GLU A 49 35.97 -2.24 -5.17
C GLU A 49 35.83 -3.71 -5.58
N ALA A 50 34.59 -4.22 -5.74
CA ALA A 50 34.36 -5.58 -6.23
C ALA A 50 34.90 -5.78 -7.65
N TYR A 51 34.71 -4.80 -8.54
CA TYR A 51 35.21 -4.83 -9.92
C TYR A 51 36.76 -4.87 -9.95
N LYS A 52 37.41 -4.04 -9.13
CA LYS A 52 38.88 -4.02 -9.02
C LYS A 52 39.42 -5.37 -8.57
N VAL A 53 38.84 -5.97 -7.50
CA VAL A 53 39.21 -7.30 -7.02
C VAL A 53 39.01 -8.37 -8.11
N ALA A 54 37.90 -8.31 -8.84
CA ALA A 54 37.62 -9.24 -9.94
C ALA A 54 38.70 -9.16 -11.05
N VAL A 55 39.10 -7.94 -11.42
CA VAL A 55 40.17 -7.73 -12.43
C VAL A 55 41.51 -8.21 -11.91
N GLU A 56 41.85 -7.99 -10.63
CA GLU A 56 43.07 -8.47 -10.01
C GLU A 56 43.15 -10.02 -10.03
N VAL A 57 42.03 -10.70 -9.62
CA VAL A 57 41.97 -12.17 -9.63
C VAL A 57 42.00 -12.72 -11.06
N MET A 58 41.37 -12.04 -12.02
CA MET A 58 41.42 -12.43 -13.43
C MET A 58 42.83 -12.42 -13.98
N ASN A 59 43.61 -11.43 -13.63
CA ASN A 59 45.02 -11.24 -14.09
C ASN A 59 46.03 -12.05 -13.28
N ASN A 60 45.62 -12.65 -12.16
CA ASN A 60 46.50 -13.48 -11.34
C ASN A 60 46.62 -14.89 -11.94
N ALA A 61 47.80 -15.27 -12.40
CA ALA A 61 48.07 -16.59 -12.95
C ALA A 61 48.00 -17.73 -11.90
N ASP A 62 48.23 -17.38 -10.61
CA ASP A 62 48.25 -18.31 -9.48
C ASP A 62 46.90 -18.35 -8.72
N ALA A 63 45.85 -17.68 -9.22
CA ALA A 63 44.51 -17.73 -8.62
C ALA A 63 43.96 -19.15 -8.72
N ASP A 64 43.48 -19.68 -7.60
CA ASP A 64 42.75 -20.95 -7.57
C ASP A 64 41.28 -20.78 -7.96
N GLN A 65 40.61 -21.91 -8.15
CA GLN A 65 39.19 -21.90 -8.57
C GLN A 65 38.28 -21.23 -7.54
N ASP A 66 38.53 -21.39 -6.25
CA ASP A 66 37.74 -20.80 -5.17
C ASP A 66 37.84 -19.25 -5.17
N ALA A 67 39.03 -18.73 -5.38
CA ALA A 67 39.28 -17.28 -5.51
C ALA A 67 38.51 -16.69 -6.73
N VAL A 68 38.53 -17.41 -7.86
CA VAL A 68 37.83 -17.01 -9.09
C VAL A 68 36.32 -16.98 -8.88
N GLU A 69 35.75 -18.03 -8.28
CA GLU A 69 34.30 -18.12 -8.01
C GLU A 69 33.84 -17.04 -7.01
N LYS A 70 34.61 -16.80 -5.93
CA LYS A 70 34.32 -15.74 -4.97
C LYS A 70 34.36 -14.36 -5.59
N ALA A 71 35.36 -14.09 -6.45
CA ALA A 71 35.45 -12.78 -7.11
C ALA A 71 34.29 -12.56 -8.09
N ALA A 72 33.89 -13.58 -8.86
CA ALA A 72 32.75 -13.54 -9.77
C ALA A 72 31.45 -13.33 -8.98
N ALA A 73 31.22 -14.08 -7.91
CA ALA A 73 30.04 -13.93 -7.05
C ALA A 73 29.95 -12.55 -6.40
N ALA A 74 31.06 -12.02 -5.87
CA ALA A 74 31.13 -10.71 -5.26
C ALA A 74 30.82 -9.58 -6.26
N LEU A 75 31.38 -9.66 -7.48
CA LEU A 75 31.11 -8.68 -8.53
C LEU A 75 29.65 -8.73 -9.00
N ASN A 76 29.08 -9.94 -9.19
CA ASN A 76 27.69 -10.10 -9.56
C ASN A 76 26.75 -9.55 -8.46
N ALA A 77 27.01 -9.84 -7.19
CA ALA A 77 26.26 -9.28 -6.07
C ALA A 77 26.34 -7.75 -5.99
N ALA A 78 27.50 -7.18 -6.25
CA ALA A 78 27.67 -5.72 -6.27
C ALA A 78 26.94 -5.08 -7.45
N MET A 79 26.91 -5.70 -8.64
CA MET A 79 26.10 -5.25 -9.79
C MET A 79 24.60 -5.35 -9.51
N GLU A 80 24.17 -6.41 -8.86
CA GLU A 80 22.76 -6.55 -8.44
C GLU A 80 22.37 -5.49 -7.41
N ALA A 81 23.25 -5.19 -6.45
CA ALA A 81 23.04 -4.14 -5.45
C ALA A 81 22.99 -2.73 -6.04
N LEU A 82 23.66 -2.48 -7.19
CA LEU A 82 23.51 -1.21 -7.92
C LEU A 82 22.06 -0.97 -8.36
N GLY A 83 21.33 -2.02 -8.72
CA GLY A 83 19.97 -1.94 -9.23
C GLY A 83 19.88 -1.40 -10.67
N ASP A 84 18.68 -1.02 -11.10
CA ASP A 84 18.49 -0.36 -12.41
C ASP A 84 18.82 1.13 -12.26
N PRO A 85 19.81 1.68 -13.00
CA PRO A 85 20.21 3.08 -12.89
C PRO A 85 19.09 4.07 -13.26
N ASN A 86 18.06 3.58 -13.94
CA ASN A 86 16.94 4.39 -14.39
C ASN A 86 15.69 4.27 -13.51
N VAL A 87 15.76 3.60 -12.34
CA VAL A 87 14.65 3.56 -11.39
C VAL A 87 14.52 4.92 -10.71
N PRO A 88 13.36 5.60 -10.78
CA PRO A 88 13.17 6.89 -10.14
C PRO A 88 13.23 6.76 -8.61
N GLU A 89 13.87 7.71 -7.95
CA GLU A 89 13.84 7.83 -6.49
C GLU A 89 12.79 8.87 -6.09
N ILE A 90 11.92 8.52 -5.14
CA ILE A 90 10.87 9.42 -4.65
C ILE A 90 11.47 10.66 -3.97
N GLY A 91 12.57 10.51 -3.21
CA GLY A 91 13.21 11.60 -2.50
C GLY A 91 12.24 12.32 -1.56
N GLU A 92 12.18 13.65 -1.67
CA GLU A 92 11.31 14.52 -0.85
C GLU A 92 9.91 14.76 -1.48
N ALA A 93 9.56 14.07 -2.59
CA ALA A 93 8.28 14.24 -3.25
C ALA A 93 7.12 13.89 -2.32
N LYS A 94 6.11 14.75 -2.29
CA LYS A 94 4.93 14.63 -1.41
C LYS A 94 3.66 14.52 -2.22
N GLY A 95 2.73 13.74 -1.68
CA GLY A 95 1.38 13.65 -2.18
C GLY A 95 0.41 14.46 -1.30
N ARG A 96 -0.71 14.86 -1.90
CA ARG A 96 -1.81 15.56 -1.23
C ARG A 96 -3.15 15.20 -1.83
N VAL A 97 -4.16 15.30 -1.00
CA VAL A 97 -5.55 15.22 -1.44
C VAL A 97 -6.03 16.61 -1.86
N VAL A 98 -6.58 16.70 -3.05
CA VAL A 98 -7.16 17.95 -3.58
C VAL A 98 -8.65 18.03 -3.30
N HIS A 99 -9.35 16.90 -3.41
CA HIS A 99 -10.80 16.83 -3.22
C HIS A 99 -11.24 15.42 -2.84
N VAL A 100 -12.27 15.31 -2.00
CA VAL A 100 -12.90 14.06 -1.57
C VAL A 100 -14.40 14.17 -1.80
N GLU A 101 -14.97 13.14 -2.42
CA GLU A 101 -16.41 12.95 -2.63
C GLU A 101 -16.85 11.61 -2.03
N SER A 102 -18.12 11.27 -2.18
CA SER A 102 -18.67 10.02 -1.64
C SER A 102 -18.14 8.75 -2.35
N ALA A 103 -17.77 8.86 -3.63
CA ALA A 103 -17.33 7.72 -4.43
C ALA A 103 -16.03 8.02 -5.21
N SER A 104 -15.35 9.12 -4.91
CA SER A 104 -14.12 9.48 -5.60
C SER A 104 -13.20 10.37 -4.75
N VAL A 105 -11.91 10.37 -5.11
CA VAL A 105 -10.90 11.25 -4.55
C VAL A 105 -10.03 11.81 -5.68
N ILE A 106 -9.59 13.05 -5.56
CA ILE A 106 -8.58 13.64 -6.44
C ILE A 106 -7.28 13.75 -5.66
N LEU A 107 -6.27 13.05 -6.16
CA LEU A 107 -4.90 13.05 -5.63
C LEU A 107 -4.02 13.89 -6.54
N GLU A 108 -3.02 14.53 -5.95
CA GLU A 108 -1.97 15.27 -6.65
C GLU A 108 -0.65 15.07 -5.90
N TRP A 109 0.46 15.02 -6.63
CA TRP A 109 1.80 14.82 -6.04
C TRP A 109 2.87 15.60 -6.78
N ASP A 110 4.03 15.72 -6.15
CA ASP A 110 5.18 16.39 -6.72
C ASP A 110 5.81 15.53 -7.82
N GLN A 111 6.30 16.17 -8.87
CA GLN A 111 6.97 15.46 -9.94
C GLN A 111 8.26 14.80 -9.45
N VAL A 112 8.41 13.51 -9.72
CA VAL A 112 9.61 12.73 -9.40
C VAL A 112 10.59 12.79 -10.57
N LYS A 113 11.84 13.12 -10.30
CA LYS A 113 12.89 13.18 -11.32
C LYS A 113 13.11 11.79 -11.93
N GLY A 114 13.12 11.71 -13.25
CA GLY A 114 13.33 10.45 -13.96
C GLY A 114 12.07 9.59 -14.11
N ALA A 115 10.93 9.98 -13.53
CA ALA A 115 9.67 9.29 -13.74
C ALA A 115 9.14 9.52 -15.17
N ALA A 116 8.78 8.43 -15.85
CA ALA A 116 8.05 8.45 -17.11
C ALA A 116 6.53 8.38 -16.90
N SER A 117 6.10 7.75 -15.81
CA SER A 117 4.70 7.61 -15.40
C SER A 117 4.63 7.26 -13.92
N TYR A 118 3.42 7.10 -13.40
CA TYR A 118 3.16 6.75 -12.00
C TYR A 118 2.16 5.61 -11.91
N LEU A 119 2.33 4.76 -10.90
CA LEU A 119 1.41 3.69 -10.54
C LEU A 119 0.82 4.02 -9.18
N VAL A 120 -0.48 4.30 -9.15
CA VAL A 120 -1.23 4.57 -7.91
C VAL A 120 -1.92 3.28 -7.48
N LYS A 121 -1.69 2.88 -6.22
CA LYS A 121 -2.26 1.68 -5.61
C LYS A 121 -3.09 2.03 -4.38
N TRP A 122 -4.21 1.35 -4.22
CA TRP A 122 -5.06 1.39 -3.01
C TRP A 122 -5.79 0.04 -2.88
N ASN A 123 -5.83 -0.50 -1.66
CA ASN A 123 -6.32 -1.85 -1.43
C ASN A 123 -5.68 -2.84 -2.44
N ASP A 124 -6.52 -3.63 -3.14
CA ASP A 124 -6.09 -4.54 -4.22
C ASP A 124 -6.28 -3.93 -5.63
N GLN A 125 -6.45 -2.61 -5.72
CA GLN A 125 -6.65 -1.88 -6.97
C GLN A 125 -5.42 -1.08 -7.35
N GLU A 126 -5.24 -0.86 -8.66
CA GLU A 126 -4.17 0.00 -9.16
C GLU A 126 -4.57 0.71 -10.46
N VAL A 127 -3.96 1.86 -10.69
CA VAL A 127 -4.10 2.61 -11.94
C VAL A 127 -2.78 3.28 -12.31
N LYS A 128 -2.47 3.30 -13.60
CA LYS A 128 -1.30 3.99 -14.16
C LYS A 128 -1.68 5.31 -14.79
N THR A 129 -0.85 6.34 -14.58
CA THR A 129 -1.00 7.67 -15.18
C THR A 129 0.35 8.28 -15.52
N SER A 130 0.41 9.14 -16.57
CA SER A 130 1.58 9.97 -16.86
C SER A 130 1.54 11.32 -16.14
N ASP A 131 0.39 11.68 -15.58
CA ASP A 131 0.18 12.94 -14.91
C ASP A 131 0.53 12.84 -13.42
N THR A 132 0.81 13.98 -12.78
CA THR A 132 1.01 14.11 -11.34
C THR A 132 -0.28 14.41 -10.58
N ARG A 133 -1.42 14.18 -11.23
CA ARG A 133 -2.77 14.34 -10.68
C ARG A 133 -3.70 13.30 -11.26
N ILE A 134 -4.55 12.72 -10.42
CA ILE A 134 -5.53 11.72 -10.85
C ILE A 134 -6.82 11.82 -10.04
N ARG A 135 -7.94 11.50 -10.67
CA ARG A 135 -9.22 11.21 -10.02
C ARG A 135 -9.36 9.69 -9.91
N ILE A 136 -9.48 9.19 -8.71
CA ILE A 136 -9.81 7.79 -8.42
C ILE A 136 -11.33 7.73 -8.20
N GLU A 137 -12.01 6.89 -8.96
CA GLU A 137 -13.47 6.70 -8.92
C GLU A 137 -13.83 5.29 -8.47
N GLY A 138 -15.11 5.06 -8.12
CA GLY A 138 -15.62 3.75 -7.71
C GLY A 138 -15.25 3.38 -6.28
N LEU A 139 -14.96 4.37 -5.44
CA LEU A 139 -14.74 4.19 -4.01
C LEU A 139 -16.08 4.01 -3.28
N GLU A 140 -16.05 3.32 -2.15
CA GLU A 140 -17.22 3.17 -1.28
C GLU A 140 -17.39 4.42 -0.40
N SER A 141 -18.64 4.78 -0.12
CA SER A 141 -19.03 5.91 0.72
C SER A 141 -18.68 5.66 2.19
N GLY A 142 -18.11 6.65 2.87
CA GLY A 142 -17.74 6.57 4.29
C GLY A 142 -16.54 5.68 4.60
N VAL A 143 -15.83 5.17 3.59
CA VAL A 143 -14.69 4.27 3.74
C VAL A 143 -13.37 5.02 3.72
N THR A 144 -12.42 4.59 4.56
CA THR A 144 -11.08 5.15 4.64
C THR A 144 -10.12 4.37 3.74
N TYR A 145 -9.32 5.10 2.96
CA TYR A 145 -8.34 4.58 2.02
C TYR A 145 -6.95 5.13 2.29
N ASP A 146 -5.95 4.29 2.01
CA ASP A 146 -4.56 4.67 1.88
C ASP A 146 -4.12 4.51 0.43
N PHE A 147 -3.35 5.47 -0.08
CA PHE A 147 -2.85 5.48 -1.44
C PHE A 147 -1.33 5.48 -1.46
N ASN A 148 -0.76 4.61 -2.29
CA ASN A 148 0.68 4.50 -2.52
C ASN A 148 0.97 4.82 -3.98
N ILE A 149 1.83 5.81 -4.23
CA ILE A 149 2.16 6.28 -5.58
C ILE A 149 3.62 5.96 -5.86
N PHE A 150 3.85 5.05 -6.79
CA PHE A 150 5.18 4.66 -7.25
C PHE A 150 5.52 5.41 -8.54
N ALA A 151 6.71 5.95 -8.63
CA ALA A 151 7.23 6.49 -9.87
C ALA A 151 7.76 5.36 -10.76
N LEU A 152 7.41 5.35 -12.03
CA LEU A 152 7.85 4.34 -12.99
C LEU A 152 8.86 4.93 -13.97
N ASN A 153 9.90 4.17 -14.29
CA ASN A 153 10.81 4.50 -15.38
C ASN A 153 10.18 4.19 -16.76
N THR A 154 10.92 4.41 -17.84
CA THR A 154 10.49 4.14 -19.22
C THR A 154 10.26 2.67 -19.55
N LYS A 155 10.70 1.75 -18.68
CA LYS A 155 10.51 0.28 -18.77
C LYS A 155 9.44 -0.23 -17.80
N ASP A 156 8.67 0.67 -17.18
CA ASP A 156 7.66 0.35 -16.17
C ASP A 156 8.21 -0.26 -14.86
N VAL A 157 9.50 -0.07 -14.57
CA VAL A 157 10.09 -0.48 -13.30
C VAL A 157 9.74 0.57 -12.24
N PRO A 158 9.08 0.17 -11.14
CA PRO A 158 8.66 1.10 -10.09
C PRO A 158 9.84 1.52 -9.19
N SER A 159 9.72 2.71 -8.60
CA SER A 159 10.57 3.15 -7.50
C SER A 159 10.50 2.19 -6.32
N GLU A 160 11.58 2.10 -5.54
CA GLU A 160 11.65 1.25 -4.35
C GLU A 160 10.64 1.69 -3.27
N ASN A 161 10.53 3.00 -3.08
CA ASN A 161 9.60 3.60 -2.13
C ASN A 161 8.41 4.23 -2.87
N ALA A 162 7.31 4.47 -2.14
CA ALA A 162 6.12 5.17 -2.62
C ALA A 162 5.98 6.56 -2.00
N ILE A 163 5.29 7.45 -2.68
CA ILE A 163 4.66 8.61 -2.05
C ILE A 163 3.39 8.10 -1.39
N GLU A 164 3.29 8.24 -0.06
CA GLU A 164 2.20 7.71 0.74
C GLU A 164 1.19 8.81 1.10
N ILE A 165 -0.10 8.52 0.97
CA ILE A 165 -1.21 9.37 1.38
C ILE A 165 -2.16 8.50 2.20
N HIS A 166 -2.27 8.76 3.50
CA HIS A 166 -2.98 7.91 4.44
C HIS A 166 -4.26 8.53 4.99
N GLY A 167 -5.20 7.67 5.40
CA GLY A 167 -6.36 8.03 6.21
C GLY A 167 -7.39 8.89 5.47
N ILE A 168 -7.55 8.71 4.17
CA ILE A 168 -8.50 9.48 3.37
C ILE A 168 -9.87 8.81 3.41
N THR A 169 -10.80 9.42 4.15
CA THR A 169 -12.17 8.92 4.27
C THR A 169 -13.08 9.62 3.26
N THR A 170 -13.75 8.84 2.41
CA THR A 170 -14.78 9.35 1.49
C THR A 170 -15.96 9.92 2.25
N THR A 171 -16.67 10.89 1.66
CA THR A 171 -17.86 11.47 2.28
C THR A 171 -18.94 10.40 2.39
N ASP A 172 -19.48 10.21 3.59
CA ASP A 172 -20.62 9.32 3.78
C ASP A 172 -21.93 10.00 3.37
N VAL A 173 -22.67 9.35 2.48
CA VAL A 173 -23.98 9.78 2.00
C VAL A 173 -25.03 8.65 2.07
N VAL A 174 -24.64 7.52 2.67
CA VAL A 174 -25.51 6.36 2.85
C VAL A 174 -26.42 6.62 4.03
N LYS A 175 -27.72 6.55 3.81
CA LYS A 175 -28.70 6.74 4.88
C LYS A 175 -28.88 5.44 5.66
N PRO A 176 -29.07 5.51 6.98
CA PRO A 176 -29.44 4.34 7.77
C PRO A 176 -30.75 3.71 7.30
N GLY A 177 -30.92 2.45 7.61
CA GLY A 177 -32.20 1.75 7.47
C GLY A 177 -33.29 2.35 8.35
N VAL A 178 -34.53 1.96 8.10
CA VAL A 178 -35.68 2.40 8.91
C VAL A 178 -35.71 1.68 10.24
N VAL A 179 -36.20 2.35 11.27
CA VAL A 179 -36.55 1.71 12.55
C VAL A 179 -37.77 0.82 12.36
N THR A 180 -37.92 -0.18 13.21
CA THR A 180 -39.04 -1.11 13.14
C THR A 180 -39.69 -1.31 14.51
N GLU A 181 -40.87 -1.96 14.55
CA GLU A 181 -41.56 -2.31 15.79
C GLU A 181 -41.83 -1.15 16.74
N ILE A 182 -42.22 0.01 16.19
CA ILE A 182 -42.57 1.17 17.01
C ILE A 182 -43.80 0.84 17.89
N LYS A 183 -43.66 1.02 19.21
CA LYS A 183 -44.69 0.81 20.21
C LYS A 183 -44.81 2.02 21.09
N ALA A 184 -46.05 2.40 21.42
CA ALA A 184 -46.34 3.43 22.40
C ALA A 184 -47.03 2.76 23.62
N THR A 185 -46.50 3.04 24.80
CA THR A 185 -47.06 2.56 26.08
C THR A 185 -47.40 3.78 26.95
N PRO A 186 -48.69 3.93 27.38
CA PRO A 186 -49.03 4.99 28.30
C PRO A 186 -48.20 4.92 29.60
N VAL A 187 -47.74 6.06 30.07
CA VAL A 187 -47.00 6.19 31.34
C VAL A 187 -47.94 6.80 32.39
N ASP A 188 -48.65 7.86 32.05
CA ASP A 188 -49.67 8.53 32.86
C ASP A 188 -50.75 9.17 31.95
N GLU A 189 -51.53 10.13 32.49
CA GLU A 189 -52.67 10.72 31.79
C GLU A 189 -52.30 11.58 30.56
N ASP A 190 -51.06 12.15 30.57
CA ASP A 190 -50.59 13.08 29.55
C ASP A 190 -49.24 12.71 28.95
N SER A 191 -48.77 11.46 29.17
CA SER A 191 -47.50 11.00 28.64
C SER A 191 -47.55 9.54 28.13
N ALA A 192 -46.66 9.25 27.13
CA ALA A 192 -46.48 7.92 26.57
C ALA A 192 -45.01 7.65 26.27
N LYS A 193 -44.55 6.46 26.61
CA LYS A 193 -43.22 5.97 26.27
C LYS A 193 -43.26 5.29 24.90
N LEU A 194 -42.47 5.80 23.96
CA LEU A 194 -42.17 5.18 22.68
C LEU A 194 -40.98 4.24 22.83
N THR A 195 -41.06 3.10 22.18
CA THR A 195 -39.92 2.18 22.00
C THR A 195 -39.93 1.65 20.57
N TRP A 196 -38.74 1.32 20.05
CA TRP A 196 -38.57 0.79 18.71
C TRP A 196 -37.39 -0.14 18.60
N THR A 197 -37.27 -0.88 17.50
CA THR A 197 -36.11 -1.68 17.15
C THR A 197 -35.23 -0.88 16.19
N ALA A 198 -33.93 -0.78 16.52
CA ALA A 198 -32.91 -0.12 15.69
C ALA A 198 -32.77 -0.84 14.33
N PRO A 199 -32.40 -0.13 13.26
CA PRO A 199 -31.96 -0.76 12.02
C PRO A 199 -30.64 -1.55 12.26
N ALA A 200 -30.25 -2.37 11.27
CA ALA A 200 -29.05 -3.22 11.36
C ALA A 200 -27.74 -2.46 11.16
N ASP A 201 -27.82 -1.20 10.73
CA ASP A 201 -26.65 -0.35 10.46
C ASP A 201 -25.84 -0.12 11.75
N THR A 202 -24.51 -0.17 11.63
CA THR A 202 -23.61 -0.10 12.80
C THR A 202 -23.20 1.32 13.17
N ASP A 203 -23.53 2.29 12.35
CA ASP A 203 -23.14 3.70 12.44
C ASP A 203 -24.28 4.63 12.89
N VAL A 204 -25.43 4.09 13.29
CA VAL A 204 -26.56 4.86 13.83
C VAL A 204 -26.12 5.60 15.10
N ALA A 205 -26.17 6.93 15.06
CA ALA A 205 -25.78 7.82 16.14
C ALA A 205 -26.93 8.24 17.04
N SER A 206 -28.14 8.43 16.45
CA SER A 206 -29.34 8.91 17.15
C SER A 206 -30.63 8.64 16.36
N TYR A 207 -31.74 8.99 16.96
CA TYR A 207 -33.08 8.91 16.37
C TYR A 207 -33.77 10.25 16.50
N ASN A 208 -34.43 10.71 15.44
CA ASN A 208 -35.32 11.87 15.50
C ASN A 208 -36.75 11.40 15.68
N ILE A 209 -37.48 12.05 16.60
CA ILE A 209 -38.89 11.74 16.91
C ILE A 209 -39.76 12.91 16.41
N TYR A 210 -40.78 12.54 15.64
CA TYR A 210 -41.73 13.49 15.05
C TYR A 210 -43.14 13.21 15.55
N GLN A 211 -43.87 14.25 15.88
CA GLN A 211 -45.27 14.21 16.22
C GLN A 211 -46.04 15.09 15.23
N ASN A 212 -47.01 14.53 14.53
CA ASN A 212 -47.79 15.22 13.51
C ASN A 212 -46.94 15.98 12.48
N GLY A 213 -45.78 15.36 12.08
CA GLY A 213 -44.82 15.91 11.12
C GLY A 213 -43.85 16.93 11.68
N VAL A 214 -43.93 17.30 12.97
CA VAL A 214 -43.00 18.22 13.63
C VAL A 214 -42.01 17.44 14.49
N LYS A 215 -40.71 17.71 14.38
CA LYS A 215 -39.68 17.12 15.26
C LYS A 215 -39.87 17.65 16.70
N ILE A 216 -40.13 16.72 17.63
CA ILE A 216 -40.33 17.01 19.05
C ILE A 216 -39.14 16.70 19.94
N GLY A 217 -38.17 15.92 19.42
CA GLY A 217 -36.97 15.58 20.15
C GLY A 217 -36.08 14.60 19.40
N ASP A 218 -35.00 14.22 20.05
CA ASP A 218 -34.09 13.17 19.60
C ASP A 218 -33.70 12.26 20.79
N SER A 219 -33.25 11.06 20.46
CA SER A 219 -32.77 10.08 21.44
C SER A 219 -31.54 9.33 20.91
N LYS A 220 -30.60 9.03 21.78
CA LYS A 220 -29.48 8.11 21.47
C LYS A 220 -29.82 6.65 21.77
N ASN A 221 -30.96 6.42 22.43
CA ASN A 221 -31.49 5.11 22.78
C ASN A 221 -32.71 4.81 21.93
N THR A 222 -33.15 3.55 21.93
CA THR A 222 -34.35 3.08 21.21
C THR A 222 -35.63 3.34 22.01
N GLU A 223 -35.68 4.44 22.76
CA GLU A 223 -36.81 4.86 23.53
C GLU A 223 -36.89 6.39 23.66
N PHE A 224 -38.10 6.92 23.80
CA PHE A 224 -38.38 8.33 24.03
C PHE A 224 -39.72 8.51 24.74
N THR A 225 -39.81 9.44 25.69
CA THR A 225 -41.09 9.76 26.34
C THR A 225 -41.68 11.02 25.73
N MET A 226 -42.90 10.91 25.26
CA MET A 226 -43.72 12.04 24.81
C MET A 226 -44.56 12.54 25.98
N ASP A 227 -44.42 13.85 26.28
CA ASP A 227 -45.16 14.50 27.36
C ASP A 227 -46.18 15.47 26.81
N LYS A 228 -47.12 15.93 27.67
CA LYS A 228 -48.15 16.93 27.36
C LYS A 228 -49.11 16.50 26.28
N LEU A 229 -49.47 15.24 26.28
CA LEU A 229 -50.47 14.69 25.40
C LEU A 229 -51.88 15.05 25.88
N GLU A 230 -52.78 15.42 24.98
CA GLU A 230 -54.17 15.68 25.30
C GLU A 230 -55.00 14.40 25.26
N VAL A 231 -55.78 14.18 26.31
CA VAL A 231 -56.63 13.00 26.44
C VAL A 231 -57.67 12.92 25.29
N GLY A 232 -57.77 11.78 24.66
CA GLY A 232 -58.70 11.53 23.53
C GLY A 232 -58.19 12.06 22.19
N THR A 233 -56.95 12.59 22.10
CA THR A 233 -56.34 13.06 20.87
C THR A 233 -55.51 11.98 20.21
N VAL A 234 -55.62 11.86 18.87
CA VAL A 234 -54.81 10.94 18.07
C VAL A 234 -53.58 11.66 17.56
N TYR A 235 -52.41 11.10 17.84
CA TYR A 235 -51.13 11.62 17.38
C TYR A 235 -50.52 10.69 16.33
N GLU A 236 -50.05 11.27 15.23
CA GLU A 236 -49.19 10.57 14.28
C GLU A 236 -47.73 10.67 14.77
N VAL A 237 -47.09 9.51 15.02
CA VAL A 237 -45.69 9.45 15.44
C VAL A 237 -44.87 8.85 14.30
N ARG A 238 -43.74 9.49 14.01
CA ARG A 238 -42.72 8.98 13.09
C ARG A 238 -41.37 9.02 13.74
N ILE A 239 -40.52 8.04 13.45
CA ILE A 239 -39.17 7.94 13.98
C ILE A 239 -38.22 7.69 12.81
N THR A 240 -37.12 8.41 12.77
CA THR A 240 -36.03 8.23 11.81
C THR A 240 -34.75 7.88 12.54
N ALA A 241 -33.87 7.08 11.93
CA ALA A 241 -32.51 6.89 12.39
C ALA A 241 -31.59 7.91 11.72
N VAL A 242 -30.57 8.37 12.45
CA VAL A 242 -29.53 9.31 11.98
C VAL A 242 -28.18 8.67 12.23
N ASP A 243 -27.31 8.63 11.23
CA ASP A 243 -25.94 8.09 11.33
C ASP A 243 -24.93 9.12 11.88
N ASN A 244 -23.66 8.70 11.97
CA ASN A 244 -22.56 9.57 12.45
C ASN A 244 -22.24 10.70 11.46
N ALA A 245 -22.59 10.59 10.19
CA ALA A 245 -22.40 11.63 9.16
C ALA A 245 -23.58 12.62 9.09
N GLY A 246 -24.68 12.32 9.79
CA GLY A 246 -25.90 13.14 9.81
C GLY A 246 -26.89 12.78 8.72
N ASN A 247 -26.72 11.67 7.99
CA ASN A 247 -27.73 11.20 7.05
C ASN A 247 -28.92 10.63 7.82
N GLU A 248 -30.12 11.00 7.40
CA GLU A 248 -31.36 10.60 8.05
C GLU A 248 -32.14 9.60 7.21
N SER A 249 -32.61 8.51 7.84
CA SER A 249 -33.42 7.48 7.19
C SER A 249 -34.77 8.04 6.70
N ILE A 250 -35.47 7.30 5.86
CA ILE A 250 -36.89 7.55 5.68
C ILE A 250 -37.61 7.25 7.00
N PRO A 251 -38.75 7.96 7.28
CA PRO A 251 -39.49 7.74 8.51
C PRO A 251 -40.22 6.39 8.51
N ALA A 252 -40.27 5.76 9.68
CA ALA A 252 -41.15 4.63 9.98
C ALA A 252 -42.41 5.11 10.69
#